data_fcaffff5a2c3edef90a4ecf3dcfe3fd6
#
_entry.id   fcaffff5a2c3edef90a4ecf3dcfe3fd6
#
_cell.length_a   1.000
_cell.length_b   1.000
_cell.length_c   1.000
_cell.angle_alpha   90.00
_cell.angle_beta   90.00
_cell.angle_gamma   90.00
#
_symmetry.space_group_name_H-M   'P 1'
#
loop_
_entity.id
_entity.type
_entity.pdbx_description
1 polymer ?
#
loop_
_entity_poly.entity_id
_entity_poly.type
_entity_poly.pdbx_seq_one_letter_code
_entity_poly.pdbx_strand_id
1 'polypeptide(L)'
;MKIKIIIFFIFFLILPLNSKAQEGFRFLNKTKNKVRVDFKLINNLMVIPLKINNKELAFILDTGSNKTILFNISDNDTIGLKNIEKVTLQGLGKGNSVEALLSQKNTISLQNIQSENETIYVILRDYFDLSGKMGVTIHGIIGNNLLDDFAVKINYISKKIDFYQSKKNKFKKCKKCSILPIRVIRGKPFIQVKVKLDTVDKVFTDVNLLIDSGGSDALWLFENSKENIKTPINYFNDILGEGLSGTIYGNRSRIPALQLDAFEIPKPTVSFLDSLTTVNAKIFKERNGSLGSEILKRFTVWIDYPNKVLMLKKNSNFS
;
A
#
# COMPACT_ATOMS: atom_id res chain seq x y z
N MET A 1 16.56 -4.88 -81.46
CA MET A 1 15.46 -4.80 -80.48
C MET A 1 16.05 -5.15 -79.09
N LYS A 2 16.31 -4.10 -78.24
CA LYS A 2 16.96 -4.32 -76.93
C LYS A 2 15.87 -4.34 -75.86
N ILE A 3 15.71 -5.46 -75.20
CA ILE A 3 14.77 -5.64 -74.08
C ILE A 3 15.44 -5.08 -72.81
N LYS A 4 14.85 -4.00 -72.23
CA LYS A 4 15.22 -3.47 -70.93
C LYS A 4 14.48 -4.23 -69.85
N ILE A 5 15.19 -5.03 -69.04
CA ILE A 5 14.69 -5.66 -67.82
C ILE A 5 14.69 -4.62 -66.72
N ILE A 6 13.49 -4.24 -66.22
CA ILE A 6 13.34 -3.37 -65.06
C ILE A 6 13.20 -4.31 -63.85
N ILE A 7 14.27 -4.34 -63.00
CA ILE A 7 14.25 -5.03 -61.71
C ILE A 7 13.59 -4.12 -60.67
N PHE A 8 12.39 -4.49 -60.26
CA PHE A 8 11.68 -3.79 -59.20
C PHE A 8 12.19 -4.30 -57.84
N PHE A 9 13.00 -3.49 -57.17
CA PHE A 9 13.51 -3.77 -55.81
C PHE A 9 12.41 -3.42 -54.80
N ILE A 10 11.66 -4.41 -54.31
CA ILE A 10 10.71 -4.24 -53.21
C ILE A 10 11.53 -4.16 -51.91
N PHE A 11 11.75 -2.96 -51.45
CA PHE A 11 12.36 -2.68 -50.16
C PHE A 11 11.29 -2.97 -49.08
N PHE A 12 11.30 -4.18 -48.49
CA PHE A 12 10.44 -4.53 -47.36
C PHE A 12 10.96 -3.74 -46.14
N LEU A 13 10.33 -2.64 -45.81
CA LEU A 13 10.59 -1.84 -44.61
C LEU A 13 10.11 -2.67 -43.40
N ILE A 14 11.01 -3.45 -42.82
CA ILE A 14 10.80 -4.10 -41.52
C ILE A 14 10.86 -2.98 -40.46
N LEU A 15 9.72 -2.35 -40.20
CA LEU A 15 9.57 -1.49 -39.04
C LEU A 15 9.72 -2.39 -37.80
N PRO A 16 10.69 -2.11 -36.90
CA PRO A 16 10.76 -2.83 -35.64
C PRO A 16 9.47 -2.49 -34.87
N LEU A 17 8.59 -3.46 -34.73
CA LEU A 17 7.49 -3.40 -33.78
C LEU A 17 8.11 -3.36 -32.38
N ASN A 18 8.47 -2.17 -31.93
CA ASN A 18 8.76 -1.93 -30.51
C ASN A 18 7.47 -2.18 -29.73
N SER A 19 7.16 -3.44 -29.43
CA SER A 19 6.19 -3.77 -28.41
C SER A 19 6.76 -3.30 -27.10
N LYS A 20 6.46 -2.07 -26.69
CA LYS A 20 6.66 -1.65 -25.31
C LYS A 20 5.91 -2.67 -24.48
N ALA A 21 6.64 -3.51 -23.73
CA ALA A 21 6.04 -4.32 -22.70
C ALA A 21 5.23 -3.37 -21.83
N GLN A 22 3.94 -3.61 -21.73
CA GLN A 22 3.05 -2.77 -20.94
C GLN A 22 3.46 -2.98 -19.49
N GLU A 23 4.10 -1.97 -18.90
CA GLU A 23 4.46 -1.97 -17.48
C GLU A 23 3.20 -1.91 -16.63
N GLY A 24 3.21 -2.58 -15.45
CA GLY A 24 2.13 -2.57 -14.49
C GLY A 24 1.18 -3.76 -14.56
N PHE A 25 0.25 -3.77 -13.63
CA PHE A 25 -0.73 -4.84 -13.48
C PHE A 25 -1.92 -4.69 -14.44
N ARG A 26 -2.32 -5.79 -15.07
CA ARG A 26 -3.43 -5.80 -16.02
C ARG A 26 -4.31 -7.03 -15.82
N PHE A 27 -5.55 -6.94 -16.26
CA PHE A 27 -6.42 -8.11 -16.38
C PHE A 27 -5.96 -8.97 -17.57
N LEU A 28 -5.72 -10.26 -17.33
CA LEU A 28 -5.42 -11.22 -18.38
C LEU A 28 -6.59 -11.36 -19.36
N ASN A 29 -7.81 -11.47 -18.84
CA ASN A 29 -9.02 -11.43 -19.66
C ASN A 29 -9.58 -10.01 -19.73
N LYS A 30 -9.34 -9.33 -20.86
CA LYS A 30 -9.76 -7.93 -21.13
C LYS A 30 -11.28 -7.74 -21.19
N THR A 31 -12.07 -8.80 -21.33
CA THR A 31 -13.55 -8.70 -21.36
C THR A 31 -14.12 -8.58 -19.95
N LYS A 32 -13.41 -9.03 -18.92
CA LYS A 32 -13.83 -8.89 -17.52
C LYS A 32 -13.68 -7.43 -17.08
N ASN A 33 -14.73 -6.91 -16.46
CA ASN A 33 -14.72 -5.56 -15.88
C ASN A 33 -14.32 -5.55 -14.41
N LYS A 34 -14.29 -6.73 -13.78
CA LYS A 34 -13.99 -6.90 -12.35
C LYS A 34 -13.29 -8.22 -12.09
N VAL A 35 -12.31 -8.19 -11.19
CA VAL A 35 -11.68 -9.35 -10.57
C VAL A 35 -11.90 -9.26 -9.06
N ARG A 36 -12.34 -10.36 -8.44
CA ARG A 36 -12.55 -10.44 -7.00
C ARG A 36 -11.52 -11.34 -6.36
N VAL A 37 -10.98 -10.90 -5.24
CA VAL A 37 -10.00 -11.61 -4.42
C VAL A 37 -10.52 -11.70 -2.99
N ASP A 38 -10.46 -12.87 -2.39
CA ASP A 38 -10.71 -13.05 -0.97
C ASP A 38 -9.44 -12.77 -0.18
N PHE A 39 -9.59 -12.21 1.04
CA PHE A 39 -8.45 -12.00 1.94
C PHE A 39 -8.77 -12.52 3.36
N LYS A 40 -7.72 -12.86 4.10
CA LYS A 40 -7.83 -13.07 5.55
C LYS A 40 -7.54 -11.74 6.25
N LEU A 41 -8.38 -11.39 7.24
CA LEU A 41 -8.14 -10.23 8.09
C LEU A 41 -7.58 -10.72 9.43
N ILE A 42 -6.32 -10.41 9.70
CA ILE A 42 -5.59 -10.85 10.89
C ILE A 42 -4.91 -9.62 11.48
N ASN A 43 -5.15 -9.34 12.76
CA ASN A 43 -4.61 -8.15 13.45
C ASN A 43 -4.82 -6.85 12.64
N ASN A 44 -6.01 -6.68 12.06
CA ASN A 44 -6.39 -5.60 11.14
C ASN A 44 -5.67 -5.59 9.78
N LEU A 45 -4.72 -6.50 9.51
CA LEU A 45 -3.98 -6.57 8.26
C LEU A 45 -4.65 -7.51 7.26
N MET A 46 -4.63 -7.15 5.98
CA MET A 46 -5.18 -7.96 4.89
C MET A 46 -4.11 -8.89 4.34
N VAL A 47 -4.33 -10.20 4.48
CA VAL A 47 -3.48 -11.24 3.91
C VAL A 47 -4.14 -11.80 2.66
N ILE A 48 -3.49 -11.66 1.51
CA ILE A 48 -3.96 -12.12 0.20
C ILE A 48 -3.07 -13.24 -0.35
N PRO A 49 -3.62 -14.23 -1.07
CA PRO A 49 -2.82 -15.15 -1.86
C PRO A 49 -2.26 -14.45 -3.10
N LEU A 50 -1.00 -14.65 -3.38
CA LEU A 50 -0.30 -14.06 -4.51
C LEU A 50 0.63 -15.10 -5.12
N LYS A 51 0.83 -15.10 -6.45
CA LYS A 51 1.84 -15.94 -7.08
C LYS A 51 3.00 -15.10 -7.56
N ILE A 52 4.22 -15.54 -7.21
CA ILE A 52 5.47 -15.04 -7.77
C ILE A 52 6.08 -16.15 -8.60
N ASN A 53 6.32 -15.91 -9.89
CA ASN A 53 6.87 -16.90 -10.82
C ASN A 53 6.17 -18.26 -10.71
N ASN A 54 4.82 -18.26 -10.57
CA ASN A 54 3.94 -19.42 -10.39
C ASN A 54 3.91 -20.06 -8.98
N LYS A 55 4.79 -19.68 -8.04
CA LYS A 55 4.73 -20.14 -6.65
C LYS A 55 3.69 -19.35 -5.87
N GLU A 56 2.73 -20.04 -5.25
CA GLU A 56 1.69 -19.39 -4.43
C GLU A 56 2.24 -19.07 -3.04
N LEU A 57 2.03 -17.83 -2.60
CA LEU A 57 2.57 -17.25 -1.37
C LEU A 57 1.52 -16.35 -0.73
N ALA A 58 1.63 -16.13 0.59
CA ALA A 58 0.74 -15.24 1.34
C ALA A 58 1.42 -13.88 1.58
N PHE A 59 0.74 -12.80 1.18
CA PHE A 59 1.27 -11.44 1.27
C PHE A 59 0.35 -10.51 2.05
N ILE A 60 0.93 -9.61 2.83
CA ILE A 60 0.21 -8.47 3.37
C ILE A 60 0.05 -7.43 2.25
N LEU A 61 -1.18 -6.95 2.05
CA LEU A 61 -1.46 -5.81 1.15
C LEU A 61 -1.26 -4.51 1.92
N ASP A 62 -0.22 -3.77 1.55
CA ASP A 62 0.23 -2.56 2.24
C ASP A 62 0.23 -1.34 1.31
N THR A 63 -0.77 -0.47 1.45
CA THR A 63 -0.85 0.80 0.70
C THR A 63 0.21 1.82 1.13
N GLY A 64 0.84 1.63 2.29
CA GLY A 64 1.95 2.45 2.78
C GLY A 64 3.30 2.11 2.15
N SER A 65 3.40 0.97 1.45
CA SER A 65 4.58 0.56 0.71
C SER A 65 4.45 0.82 -0.79
N ASN A 66 5.55 1.14 -1.45
CA ASN A 66 5.67 1.18 -2.92
C ASN A 66 6.59 0.07 -3.44
N LYS A 67 6.85 -0.94 -2.62
CA LYS A 67 7.75 -2.06 -2.95
C LYS A 67 7.06 -3.38 -2.68
N THR A 68 7.42 -4.40 -3.47
CA THR A 68 7.13 -5.79 -3.16
C THR A 68 8.34 -6.36 -2.43
N ILE A 69 8.13 -6.80 -1.19
CA ILE A 69 9.18 -7.34 -0.32
C ILE A 69 8.84 -8.79 -0.02
N LEU A 70 9.78 -9.69 -0.28
CA LEU A 70 9.69 -11.11 -0.03
C LEU A 70 10.62 -11.46 1.14
N PHE A 71 10.14 -12.22 2.08
CA PHE A 71 10.88 -12.75 3.23
C PHE A 71 10.31 -14.11 3.64
N ASN A 72 10.87 -14.73 4.67
CA ASN A 72 10.39 -16.00 5.20
C ASN A 72 10.26 -17.08 4.11
N ILE A 73 11.30 -17.17 3.26
CA ILE A 73 11.45 -18.22 2.26
C ILE A 73 12.43 -19.26 2.78
N SER A 74 12.13 -20.55 2.59
CA SER A 74 13.02 -21.65 2.90
C SER A 74 13.86 -22.02 1.68
N ASP A 75 14.97 -22.73 1.90
CA ASP A 75 15.84 -23.24 0.82
C ASP A 75 15.10 -24.19 -0.14
N ASN A 76 13.99 -24.78 0.33
CA ASN A 76 13.14 -25.65 -0.48
C ASN A 76 12.14 -24.86 -1.36
N ASP A 77 12.02 -23.55 -1.19
CA ASP A 77 11.11 -22.72 -1.96
C ASP A 77 11.74 -22.30 -3.29
N THR A 78 11.48 -23.10 -4.32
CA THR A 78 11.93 -22.78 -5.68
C THR A 78 11.01 -21.71 -6.28
N ILE A 79 11.33 -20.43 -6.07
CA ILE A 79 10.53 -19.29 -6.59
C ILE A 79 11.00 -18.86 -7.99
N GLY A 80 12.20 -19.27 -8.40
CA GLY A 80 12.76 -18.94 -9.72
C GLY A 80 13.01 -17.43 -9.88
N LEU A 81 13.56 -16.78 -8.85
CA LEU A 81 13.96 -15.37 -8.88
C LEU A 81 15.02 -15.10 -9.96
N LYS A 82 14.91 -13.94 -10.62
CA LYS A 82 15.74 -13.59 -11.78
C LYS A 82 16.55 -12.33 -11.53
N ASN A 83 17.67 -12.18 -12.25
CA ASN A 83 18.52 -10.97 -12.25
C ASN A 83 18.76 -10.44 -10.84
N ILE A 84 19.45 -11.22 -10.02
CA ILE A 84 19.61 -10.95 -8.59
C ILE A 84 20.84 -10.06 -8.37
N GLU A 85 20.65 -8.98 -7.62
CA GLU A 85 21.68 -8.03 -7.20
C GLU A 85 21.59 -7.79 -5.69
N LYS A 86 22.73 -7.52 -5.03
CA LYS A 86 22.77 -7.14 -3.62
C LYS A 86 22.43 -5.66 -3.48
N VAL A 87 21.55 -5.32 -2.57
CA VAL A 87 21.12 -3.95 -2.27
C VAL A 87 20.95 -3.77 -0.77
N THR A 88 20.79 -2.51 -0.35
CA THR A 88 20.44 -2.14 1.03
C THR A 88 19.07 -1.48 1.05
N LEU A 89 18.26 -1.85 2.03
CA LEU A 89 16.95 -1.26 2.27
C LEU A 89 16.93 -0.51 3.59
N GLN A 90 16.18 0.57 3.63
CA GLN A 90 15.94 1.34 4.84
C GLN A 90 14.45 1.68 4.95
N GLY A 91 13.92 1.65 6.16
CA GLY A 91 12.51 1.95 6.44
C GLY A 91 12.33 2.65 7.79
N LEU A 92 11.13 2.54 8.34
CA LEU A 92 10.85 3.01 9.70
C LEU A 92 11.59 2.14 10.73
N GLY A 93 11.94 2.75 11.86
CA GLY A 93 12.70 2.15 12.96
C GLY A 93 14.01 2.88 13.21
N LYS A 94 14.61 2.62 14.37
CA LYS A 94 15.89 3.27 14.80
C LYS A 94 17.15 2.49 14.40
N GLY A 95 16.96 1.31 13.78
CA GLY A 95 18.07 0.43 13.37
C GLY A 95 18.71 0.83 12.05
N ASN A 96 19.74 0.08 11.69
CA ASN A 96 20.50 0.25 10.47
C ASN A 96 19.69 -0.18 9.24
N SER A 97 20.23 0.11 8.07
CA SER A 97 19.74 -0.46 6.80
C SER A 97 19.90 -1.99 6.79
N VAL A 98 19.00 -2.65 6.09
CA VAL A 98 18.94 -4.11 5.99
C VAL A 98 19.51 -4.55 4.65
N GLU A 99 20.38 -5.57 4.65
CA GLU A 99 20.83 -6.22 3.42
C GLU A 99 19.67 -6.99 2.78
N ALA A 100 19.54 -6.83 1.48
CA ALA A 100 18.51 -7.48 0.68
C ALA A 100 19.06 -7.87 -0.69
N LEU A 101 18.34 -8.73 -1.37
CA LEU A 101 18.54 -9.00 -2.79
C LEU A 101 17.45 -8.27 -3.59
N LEU A 102 17.84 -7.64 -4.66
CA LEU A 102 16.94 -7.10 -5.68
C LEU A 102 16.80 -8.15 -6.75
N SER A 103 15.59 -8.59 -7.04
CA SER A 103 15.28 -9.48 -8.15
C SER A 103 14.39 -8.77 -9.15
N GLN A 104 14.73 -8.84 -10.43
CA GLN A 104 14.02 -8.14 -11.51
C GLN A 104 13.41 -9.13 -12.51
N LYS A 105 12.51 -8.63 -13.36
CA LYS A 105 11.83 -9.41 -14.40
C LYS A 105 11.05 -10.61 -13.85
N ASN A 106 10.44 -10.44 -12.71
CA ASN A 106 9.56 -11.44 -12.12
C ASN A 106 8.12 -11.25 -12.60
N THR A 107 7.38 -12.35 -12.61
CA THR A 107 5.93 -12.32 -12.88
C THR A 107 5.20 -12.38 -11.54
N ILE A 108 4.31 -11.43 -11.31
CA ILE A 108 3.40 -11.45 -10.17
C ILE A 108 1.97 -11.62 -10.69
N SER A 109 1.23 -12.57 -10.14
CA SER A 109 -0.15 -12.82 -10.54
C SER A 109 -1.08 -13.01 -9.33
N LEU A 110 -2.32 -12.51 -9.49
CA LEU A 110 -3.38 -12.55 -8.51
C LEU A 110 -4.70 -12.82 -9.23
N GLN A 111 -5.21 -14.04 -9.16
CA GLN A 111 -6.39 -14.45 -9.92
C GLN A 111 -6.20 -14.16 -11.44
N ASN A 112 -7.06 -13.32 -12.01
CA ASN A 112 -7.00 -12.89 -13.41
C ASN A 112 -6.25 -11.56 -13.61
N ILE A 113 -5.42 -11.16 -12.64
CA ILE A 113 -4.56 -9.99 -12.68
C ILE A 113 -3.12 -10.45 -12.77
N GLN A 114 -2.31 -9.84 -13.61
CA GLN A 114 -0.89 -10.16 -13.76
C GLN A 114 -0.08 -8.93 -14.14
N SER A 115 1.13 -8.87 -13.63
CA SER A 115 2.21 -8.03 -14.14
C SER A 115 3.42 -8.90 -14.44
N GLU A 116 4.10 -8.57 -15.52
CA GLU A 116 5.40 -9.11 -15.90
C GLU A 116 6.46 -8.02 -15.67
N ASN A 117 7.69 -8.41 -15.50
CA ASN A 117 8.78 -7.46 -15.31
C ASN A 117 8.81 -6.76 -13.93
N GLU A 118 8.21 -7.37 -12.92
CA GLU A 118 8.17 -6.83 -11.56
C GLU A 118 9.52 -6.93 -10.85
N THR A 119 9.79 -5.90 -10.03
CA THR A 119 10.95 -5.85 -9.14
C THR A 119 10.55 -6.30 -7.75
N ILE A 120 11.30 -7.24 -7.18
CA ILE A 120 11.06 -7.81 -5.86
C ILE A 120 12.33 -7.64 -5.01
N TYR A 121 12.14 -7.16 -3.79
CA TYR A 121 13.21 -7.09 -2.79
C TYR A 121 13.10 -8.30 -1.88
N VAL A 122 14.19 -9.05 -1.72
CA VAL A 122 14.22 -10.27 -0.91
C VAL A 122 15.06 -10.04 0.32
N ILE A 123 14.44 -10.19 1.49
CA ILE A 123 15.12 -10.10 2.79
C ILE A 123 15.40 -11.53 3.26
N LEU A 124 16.67 -11.87 3.40
CA LEU A 124 17.11 -13.25 3.70
C LEU A 124 16.87 -13.64 5.18
N ARG A 125 16.71 -12.65 6.06
CA ARG A 125 16.41 -12.90 7.48
C ARG A 125 15.05 -12.31 7.80
N ASP A 126 14.19 -13.09 8.45
CA ASP A 126 12.90 -12.57 8.94
C ASP A 126 13.13 -11.71 10.19
N TYR A 127 13.37 -10.42 9.97
CA TYR A 127 13.49 -9.44 11.06
C TYR A 127 12.16 -9.08 11.70
N PHE A 128 11.04 -9.43 11.05
CA PHE A 128 9.72 -8.97 11.47
C PHE A 128 9.01 -9.96 12.36
N ASP A 129 9.35 -11.25 12.25
CA ASP A 129 8.59 -12.36 12.85
C ASP A 129 7.07 -12.20 12.66
N LEU A 130 6.68 -11.74 11.46
CA LEU A 130 5.27 -11.51 11.17
C LEU A 130 4.47 -12.82 11.21
N SER A 131 5.06 -13.91 10.79
CA SER A 131 4.40 -15.23 10.81
C SER A 131 4.09 -15.68 12.23
N GLY A 132 5.02 -15.54 13.15
CA GLY A 132 4.81 -15.83 14.57
C GLY A 132 3.75 -14.94 15.19
N LYS A 133 3.84 -13.62 14.98
CA LYS A 133 2.90 -12.63 15.52
C LYS A 133 1.48 -12.76 14.95
N MET A 134 1.33 -13.24 13.72
CA MET A 134 0.03 -13.39 13.06
C MET A 134 -0.55 -14.79 13.15
N GLY A 135 0.22 -15.79 13.58
CA GLY A 135 -0.21 -17.19 13.66
C GLY A 135 -0.50 -17.85 12.31
N VAL A 136 0.01 -17.27 11.22
CA VAL A 136 -0.08 -17.79 9.84
C VAL A 136 1.19 -17.44 9.09
N THR A 137 1.59 -18.30 8.16
CA THR A 137 2.77 -18.02 7.34
C THR A 137 2.54 -16.80 6.46
N ILE A 138 3.41 -15.80 6.59
CA ILE A 138 3.47 -14.61 5.75
C ILE A 138 4.81 -14.64 5.01
N HIS A 139 4.75 -14.52 3.69
CA HIS A 139 5.93 -14.59 2.83
C HIS A 139 6.40 -13.22 2.35
N GLY A 140 5.58 -12.18 2.54
CA GLY A 140 5.97 -10.86 2.06
C GLY A 140 4.92 -9.78 2.23
N ILE A 141 5.27 -8.61 1.71
CA ILE A 141 4.43 -7.42 1.65
C ILE A 141 4.35 -7.00 0.18
N ILE A 142 3.14 -6.74 -0.31
CA ILE A 142 2.94 -6.14 -1.63
C ILE A 142 2.36 -4.75 -1.48
N GLY A 143 2.98 -3.81 -2.17
CA GLY A 143 2.66 -2.40 -2.07
C GLY A 143 1.65 -1.91 -3.10
N ASN A 144 1.64 -0.59 -3.27
CA ASN A 144 0.73 0.12 -4.17
C ASN A 144 0.87 -0.27 -5.63
N ASN A 145 2.03 -0.76 -6.08
CA ASN A 145 2.21 -1.21 -7.45
C ASN A 145 1.12 -2.18 -7.93
N LEU A 146 0.57 -3.01 -7.04
CA LEU A 146 -0.59 -3.85 -7.35
C LEU A 146 -1.88 -3.04 -7.58
N LEU A 147 -2.00 -1.87 -6.98
CA LEU A 147 -3.24 -1.08 -6.94
C LEU A 147 -3.26 0.08 -7.95
N ASP A 148 -2.08 0.57 -8.37
CA ASP A 148 -1.92 1.83 -9.11
C ASP A 148 -2.72 1.90 -10.43
N ASP A 149 -2.93 0.75 -11.08
CA ASP A 149 -3.63 0.66 -12.36
C ASP A 149 -5.16 0.48 -12.23
N PHE A 150 -5.66 0.35 -10.99
CA PHE A 150 -7.03 -0.05 -10.72
C PHE A 150 -7.82 0.93 -9.86
N ALA A 151 -9.14 0.87 -10.01
CA ALA A 151 -10.06 1.29 -8.98
C ALA A 151 -10.38 0.06 -8.11
N VAL A 152 -10.08 0.14 -6.81
CA VAL A 152 -10.15 -0.99 -5.88
C VAL A 152 -11.21 -0.75 -4.83
N LYS A 153 -12.10 -1.74 -4.61
CA LYS A 153 -13.07 -1.73 -3.54
C LYS A 153 -12.70 -2.78 -2.49
N ILE A 154 -12.47 -2.36 -1.27
CA ILE A 154 -12.17 -3.23 -0.14
C ILE A 154 -13.39 -3.30 0.77
N ASN A 155 -13.93 -4.50 0.98
CA ASN A 155 -15.02 -4.75 1.90
C ASN A 155 -14.51 -5.64 3.04
N TYR A 156 -14.25 -5.03 4.19
CA TYR A 156 -13.71 -5.72 5.37
C TYR A 156 -14.73 -6.66 6.03
N ILE A 157 -16.05 -6.43 5.87
CA ILE A 157 -17.09 -7.30 6.43
C ILE A 157 -17.13 -8.62 5.67
N SER A 158 -17.17 -8.57 4.34
CA SER A 158 -17.17 -9.77 3.51
C SER A 158 -15.77 -10.30 3.20
N LYS A 159 -14.71 -9.60 3.64
CA LYS A 159 -13.30 -9.93 3.41
C LYS A 159 -12.98 -10.13 1.92
N LYS A 160 -13.43 -9.19 1.10
CA LYS A 160 -13.27 -9.24 -0.36
C LYS A 160 -12.69 -7.93 -0.90
N ILE A 161 -11.80 -8.07 -1.88
CA ILE A 161 -11.24 -6.97 -2.66
C ILE A 161 -11.76 -7.13 -4.09
N ASP A 162 -12.43 -6.13 -4.61
CA ASP A 162 -12.85 -6.06 -6.01
C ASP A 162 -11.94 -5.07 -6.75
N PHE A 163 -11.22 -5.55 -7.75
CA PHE A 163 -10.42 -4.75 -8.68
C PHE A 163 -11.25 -4.41 -9.91
N TYR A 164 -11.21 -3.18 -10.36
CA TYR A 164 -11.92 -2.69 -11.54
C TYR A 164 -10.97 -1.96 -12.47
N GLN A 165 -11.19 -2.09 -13.79
CA GLN A 165 -10.48 -1.26 -14.76
C GLN A 165 -10.94 0.20 -14.61
N SER A 166 -10.05 1.08 -14.16
CA SER A 166 -10.41 2.47 -13.81
C SER A 166 -11.05 3.25 -14.99
N LYS A 167 -10.55 3.08 -16.20
CA LYS A 167 -11.11 3.77 -17.40
C LYS A 167 -12.57 3.43 -17.68
N LYS A 168 -13.07 2.28 -17.21
CA LYS A 168 -14.44 1.79 -17.45
C LYS A 168 -15.38 2.02 -16.28
N ASN A 169 -14.87 2.38 -15.13
CA ASN A 169 -15.66 2.52 -13.90
C ASN A 169 -15.69 3.96 -13.42
N LYS A 170 -16.78 4.65 -13.70
CA LYS A 170 -17.13 5.85 -12.94
C LYS A 170 -17.83 5.36 -11.68
N PHE A 171 -17.22 5.52 -10.51
CA PHE A 171 -17.93 5.23 -9.25
C PHE A 171 -19.27 5.96 -9.25
N LYS A 172 -20.35 5.19 -9.11
CA LYS A 172 -21.70 5.78 -9.03
C LYS A 172 -21.73 6.77 -7.86
N LYS A 173 -22.40 7.90 -8.05
CA LYS A 173 -22.61 8.89 -6.97
C LYS A 173 -23.14 8.18 -5.73
N CYS A 174 -22.36 8.19 -4.66
CA CYS A 174 -22.73 7.61 -3.38
C CYS A 174 -23.24 8.69 -2.44
N LYS A 175 -24.55 8.67 -2.13
CA LYS A 175 -25.19 9.72 -1.30
C LYS A 175 -24.79 9.69 0.18
N LYS A 176 -24.19 8.58 0.66
CA LYS A 176 -23.81 8.38 2.08
C LYS A 176 -22.30 8.04 2.21
N CYS A 177 -21.50 8.59 1.32
CA CYS A 177 -20.05 8.40 1.32
C CYS A 177 -19.34 9.73 1.56
N SER A 178 -18.19 9.64 2.19
CA SER A 178 -17.19 10.70 2.20
C SER A 178 -16.25 10.50 1.03
N ILE A 179 -15.89 11.56 0.33
CA ILE A 179 -15.05 11.53 -0.87
C ILE A 179 -13.89 12.48 -0.65
N LEU A 180 -12.68 11.93 -0.58
CA LEU A 180 -11.45 12.67 -0.34
C LEU A 180 -10.52 12.58 -1.55
N PRO A 181 -9.90 13.69 -1.97
CA PRO A 181 -8.85 13.64 -3.00
C PRO A 181 -7.60 12.94 -2.43
N ILE A 182 -6.99 12.08 -3.24
CA ILE A 182 -5.70 11.45 -2.93
C ILE A 182 -4.58 12.22 -3.62
N ARG A 183 -3.51 12.51 -2.91
CA ARG A 183 -2.23 12.93 -3.48
C ARG A 183 -1.28 11.74 -3.48
N VAL A 184 -0.82 11.34 -4.66
CA VAL A 184 0.19 10.27 -4.76
C VAL A 184 1.57 10.91 -4.79
N ILE A 185 2.40 10.61 -3.78
CA ILE A 185 3.75 11.14 -3.64
C ILE A 185 4.71 9.96 -3.56
N ARG A 186 5.60 9.84 -4.54
CA ARG A 186 6.55 8.71 -4.66
C ARG A 186 5.85 7.34 -4.57
N GLY A 187 4.72 7.19 -5.27
CA GLY A 187 3.92 5.96 -5.30
C GLY A 187 3.13 5.68 -4.02
N LYS A 188 3.00 6.62 -3.07
CA LYS A 188 2.26 6.44 -1.82
C LYS A 188 1.05 7.37 -1.75
N PRO A 189 -0.13 6.88 -1.28
CA PRO A 189 -1.37 7.66 -1.25
C PRO A 189 -1.50 8.48 0.04
N PHE A 190 -1.70 9.77 -0.11
CA PHE A 190 -1.92 10.72 1.00
C PHE A 190 -3.28 11.37 0.89
N ILE A 191 -3.90 11.62 2.04
CA ILE A 191 -5.13 12.39 2.19
C ILE A 191 -4.92 13.53 3.18
N GLN A 192 -5.61 14.63 2.95
CA GLN A 192 -5.72 15.73 3.91
C GLN A 192 -7.00 15.53 4.72
N VAL A 193 -6.85 15.51 6.04
CA VAL A 193 -7.95 15.32 7.00
C VAL A 193 -7.74 16.24 8.20
N LYS A 194 -8.66 16.22 9.15
CA LYS A 194 -8.60 17.07 10.33
C LYS A 194 -8.57 16.24 11.61
N VAL A 195 -7.74 16.65 12.56
CA VAL A 195 -7.68 16.06 13.90
C VAL A 195 -7.98 17.13 14.94
N LYS A 196 -8.73 16.78 15.97
CA LYS A 196 -8.90 17.57 17.17
C LYS A 196 -7.94 17.01 18.21
N LEU A 197 -6.94 17.80 18.61
CA LEU A 197 -5.85 17.37 19.49
C LEU A 197 -6.14 17.67 20.95
N ASP A 198 -6.98 18.66 21.23
CA ASP A 198 -7.28 19.16 22.56
C ASP A 198 -8.80 19.24 22.76
N THR A 199 -9.24 19.12 24.03
CA THR A 199 -10.64 19.31 24.43
C THR A 199 -10.98 20.77 24.72
N VAL A 200 -9.97 21.58 25.06
CA VAL A 200 -10.13 23.00 25.42
C VAL A 200 -10.30 23.84 24.17
N ASP A 201 -9.39 23.69 23.23
CA ASP A 201 -9.50 24.35 21.93
C ASP A 201 -10.44 23.58 21.02
N LYS A 202 -11.53 24.24 20.59
CA LYS A 202 -12.48 23.65 19.64
C LYS A 202 -11.93 23.57 18.21
N VAL A 203 -10.64 23.84 18.01
CA VAL A 203 -10.01 23.97 16.69
C VAL A 203 -9.56 22.61 16.18
N PHE A 204 -9.86 22.33 14.92
CA PHE A 204 -9.32 21.21 14.17
C PHE A 204 -8.01 21.60 13.49
N THR A 205 -7.04 20.70 13.54
CA THR A 205 -5.76 20.83 12.83
C THR A 205 -5.81 20.02 11.56
N ASP A 206 -5.50 20.64 10.42
CA ASP A 206 -5.31 19.91 9.15
C ASP A 206 -4.05 19.08 9.18
N VAL A 207 -4.14 17.81 8.77
CA VAL A 207 -3.00 16.87 8.72
C VAL A 207 -3.01 16.10 7.41
N ASN A 208 -1.80 15.84 6.89
CA ASN A 208 -1.59 14.96 5.75
C ASN A 208 -1.22 13.57 6.23
N LEU A 209 -2.10 12.61 6.02
CA LEU A 209 -1.91 11.23 6.43
C LEU A 209 -1.67 10.32 5.23
N LEU A 210 -0.71 9.42 5.38
CA LEU A 210 -0.55 8.27 4.49
C LEU A 210 -1.72 7.31 4.71
N ILE A 211 -2.40 6.86 3.66
CA ILE A 211 -3.34 5.74 3.74
C ILE A 211 -2.49 4.48 3.85
N ASP A 212 -2.59 3.77 4.98
CA ASP A 212 -1.64 2.73 5.37
C ASP A 212 -2.37 1.45 5.80
N SER A 213 -2.67 0.58 4.83
CA SER A 213 -3.29 -0.71 5.12
C SER A 213 -2.31 -1.75 5.69
N GLY A 214 -1.00 -1.47 5.67
CA GLY A 214 0.04 -2.25 6.35
C GLY A 214 0.23 -1.86 7.81
N GLY A 215 -0.37 -0.76 8.27
CA GLY A 215 -0.41 -0.36 9.67
C GLY A 215 -1.64 -0.90 10.38
N SER A 216 -1.47 -1.72 11.41
CA SER A 216 -2.59 -2.33 12.18
C SER A 216 -3.30 -1.36 13.12
N ASP A 217 -2.63 -0.26 13.51
CA ASP A 217 -3.14 0.78 14.40
C ASP A 217 -4.25 1.64 13.75
N ALA A 218 -4.86 2.50 14.56
CA ALA A 218 -5.88 3.44 14.11
C ALA A 218 -5.25 4.65 13.42
N LEU A 219 -4.41 5.37 14.13
CA LEU A 219 -3.82 6.63 13.68
C LEU A 219 -2.40 6.76 14.25
N TRP A 220 -1.46 7.08 13.41
CA TRP A 220 -0.13 7.54 13.82
C TRP A 220 0.00 9.03 13.55
N LEU A 221 0.55 9.76 14.50
CA LEU A 221 0.95 11.16 14.34
C LEU A 221 2.44 11.31 14.66
N PHE A 222 3.13 12.11 13.87
CA PHE A 222 4.55 12.39 14.05
C PHE A 222 4.70 13.63 14.90
N GLU A 223 5.30 13.47 16.09
CA GLU A 223 5.54 14.60 16.99
C GLU A 223 6.33 15.71 16.29
N ASN A 224 5.90 16.93 16.55
CA ASN A 224 6.51 18.15 15.98
C ASN A 224 6.50 18.21 14.45
N SER A 225 5.72 17.37 13.76
CA SER A 225 5.47 17.55 12.32
C SER A 225 4.61 18.77 12.02
N LYS A 226 3.88 19.25 13.02
CA LYS A 226 3.29 20.58 13.17
C LYS A 226 3.45 21.02 14.63
N GLU A 227 3.43 22.31 14.86
CA GLU A 227 3.68 22.91 16.17
C GLU A 227 2.77 22.35 17.28
N ASN A 228 1.51 22.12 16.98
CA ASN A 228 0.50 21.62 17.92
C ASN A 228 0.37 20.08 17.95
N ILE A 229 1.13 19.33 17.14
CA ILE A 229 1.13 17.86 17.22
C ILE A 229 2.14 17.44 18.29
N LYS A 230 1.64 17.23 19.48
CA LYS A 230 2.41 16.76 20.65
C LYS A 230 1.67 15.63 21.35
N THR A 231 2.41 14.74 21.98
CA THR A 231 1.83 13.68 22.81
C THR A 231 1.00 14.31 23.93
N PRO A 232 -0.28 13.93 24.12
CA PRO A 232 -1.09 14.35 25.25
C PRO A 232 -0.45 13.94 26.59
N ILE A 233 -0.81 14.62 27.69
CA ILE A 233 -0.27 14.33 29.04
C ILE A 233 -0.58 12.89 29.46
N ASN A 234 -1.78 12.40 29.14
CA ASN A 234 -2.20 11.03 29.46
C ASN A 234 -1.78 10.09 28.32
N TYR A 235 -0.65 9.46 28.44
CA TYR A 235 -0.12 8.47 27.49
C TYR A 235 0.56 7.32 28.22
N PHE A 236 0.84 6.25 27.48
CA PHE A 236 1.75 5.18 27.91
C PHE A 236 2.72 4.85 26.76
N ASN A 237 3.93 4.44 27.13
CA ASN A 237 4.93 4.03 26.17
C ASN A 237 4.58 2.63 25.66
N ASP A 238 4.71 2.42 24.34
CA ASP A 238 4.35 1.16 23.71
C ASP A 238 5.28 0.83 22.55
N ILE A 239 5.33 -0.47 22.23
CA ILE A 239 5.87 -0.95 20.96
C ILE A 239 4.77 -0.85 19.93
N LEU A 240 4.93 0.05 18.96
CA LEU A 240 3.90 0.34 17.96
C LEU A 240 3.93 -0.63 16.79
N GLY A 241 5.02 -1.34 16.60
CA GLY A 241 5.18 -2.32 15.53
C GLY A 241 6.63 -2.55 15.13
N GLU A 242 6.81 -3.27 14.03
CA GLU A 242 8.11 -3.51 13.41
C GLU A 242 8.17 -2.80 12.07
N GLY A 243 9.22 -2.02 11.89
CA GLY A 243 9.56 -1.43 10.59
C GLY A 243 10.73 -2.17 9.96
N LEU A 244 11.05 -1.81 8.73
CA LEU A 244 12.17 -2.43 8.01
C LEU A 244 13.52 -2.20 8.73
N SER A 245 13.65 -1.10 9.45
CA SER A 245 14.85 -0.77 10.24
C SER A 245 14.66 -1.02 11.74
N GLY A 246 13.85 -2.01 12.12
CA GLY A 246 13.67 -2.48 13.50
C GLY A 246 12.41 -2.00 14.20
N THR A 247 12.36 -2.26 15.50
CA THR A 247 11.21 -1.98 16.36
C THR A 247 10.87 -0.50 16.41
N ILE A 248 9.61 -0.18 16.31
CA ILE A 248 9.06 1.17 16.35
C ILE A 248 8.45 1.39 17.73
N TYR A 249 8.98 2.38 18.44
CA TYR A 249 8.49 2.81 19.74
C TYR A 249 7.76 4.14 19.64
N GLY A 250 6.87 4.40 20.58
CA GLY A 250 6.21 5.68 20.72
C GLY A 250 5.24 5.72 21.88
N ASN A 251 4.49 6.80 21.94
CA ASN A 251 3.53 7.08 23.01
C ASN A 251 2.11 6.83 22.50
N ARG A 252 1.38 5.95 23.15
CA ARG A 252 -0.01 5.67 22.81
C ARG A 252 -0.96 6.47 23.69
N SER A 253 -1.92 7.15 23.06
CA SER A 253 -2.90 7.98 23.73
C SER A 253 -4.23 7.99 22.93
N ARG A 254 -5.13 8.90 23.29
CA ARG A 254 -6.35 9.21 22.54
C ARG A 254 -6.45 10.69 22.28
N ILE A 255 -6.97 11.08 21.12
CA ILE A 255 -7.33 12.46 20.82
C ILE A 255 -8.85 12.60 20.77
N PRO A 256 -9.41 13.82 20.95
CA PRO A 256 -10.86 14.03 20.96
C PRO A 256 -11.58 13.55 19.70
N ALA A 257 -11.03 13.83 18.49
CA ALA A 257 -11.69 13.44 17.25
C ALA A 257 -10.71 13.35 16.05
N LEU A 258 -11.07 12.48 15.11
CA LEU A 258 -10.55 12.45 13.74
C LEU A 258 -11.72 12.71 12.79
N GLN A 259 -11.59 13.70 11.91
CA GLN A 259 -12.60 14.03 10.90
C GLN A 259 -12.11 13.63 9.51
N LEU A 260 -12.84 12.71 8.88
CA LEU A 260 -12.65 12.23 7.51
C LEU A 260 -13.77 12.80 6.64
N ASP A 261 -13.62 14.05 6.22
CA ASP A 261 -14.65 14.84 5.51
C ASP A 261 -15.99 14.85 6.28
N ALA A 262 -17.03 14.20 5.80
CA ALA A 262 -18.33 14.12 6.45
C ALA A 262 -18.41 13.17 7.67
N PHE A 263 -17.36 12.40 7.96
CA PHE A 263 -17.35 11.43 9.05
C PHE A 263 -16.43 11.86 10.18
N GLU A 264 -16.97 11.94 11.38
CA GLU A 264 -16.19 12.13 12.59
C GLU A 264 -16.07 10.81 13.35
N ILE A 265 -14.86 10.50 13.78
CA ILE A 265 -14.52 9.34 14.63
C ILE A 265 -14.14 9.90 16.00
N PRO A 266 -14.97 9.69 17.03
CA PRO A 266 -14.68 10.20 18.37
C PRO A 266 -13.62 9.35 19.06
N LYS A 267 -12.76 10.00 19.82
CA LYS A 267 -11.73 9.40 20.69
C LYS A 267 -10.91 8.27 20.05
N PRO A 268 -10.40 8.43 18.82
CA PRO A 268 -9.55 7.41 18.22
C PRO A 268 -8.29 7.21 19.05
N THR A 269 -7.79 5.97 19.08
CA THR A 269 -6.45 5.68 19.60
C THR A 269 -5.42 6.26 18.65
N VAL A 270 -4.41 6.91 19.20
CA VAL A 270 -3.32 7.53 18.43
C VAL A 270 -1.98 7.11 19.00
N SER A 271 -1.07 6.76 18.12
CA SER A 271 0.33 6.52 18.44
C SER A 271 1.16 7.71 17.99
N PHE A 272 1.87 8.33 18.92
CA PHE A 272 2.76 9.46 18.67
C PHE A 272 4.17 8.93 18.53
N LEU A 273 4.73 9.06 17.34
CA LEU A 273 6.10 8.64 17.04
C LEU A 273 7.06 9.78 17.29
N ASP A 274 8.16 9.48 17.95
CA ASP A 274 9.21 10.46 18.22
C ASP A 274 9.94 10.88 16.91
N SER A 275 10.67 11.98 17.00
CA SER A 275 11.36 12.56 15.85
C SER A 275 12.51 11.68 15.33
N LEU A 276 13.12 10.85 16.18
CA LEU A 276 14.19 9.93 15.79
C LEU A 276 13.66 8.75 14.98
N THR A 277 12.55 8.18 15.42
CA THR A 277 11.86 7.09 14.69
C THR A 277 11.38 7.53 13.30
N THR A 278 11.04 8.82 13.16
CA THR A 278 10.47 9.36 11.93
C THR A 278 11.48 10.00 10.98
N VAL A 279 12.79 10.00 11.28
CA VAL A 279 13.83 10.63 10.44
C VAL A 279 13.69 10.18 8.98
N ASN A 280 13.54 8.88 8.74
CA ASN A 280 13.39 8.33 7.40
C ASN A 280 12.03 8.63 6.76
N ALA A 281 10.99 8.88 7.56
CA ALA A 281 9.68 9.30 7.09
C ALA A 281 9.61 10.80 6.78
N LYS A 282 10.49 11.62 7.38
CA LYS A 282 10.63 13.06 7.11
C LYS A 282 11.13 13.41 5.72
N ILE A 283 11.62 12.43 4.95
CA ILE A 283 11.86 12.59 3.51
C ILE A 283 10.58 13.08 2.79
N PHE A 284 9.42 12.79 3.37
CA PHE A 284 8.13 13.39 2.98
C PHE A 284 7.81 14.56 3.90
N LYS A 285 8.41 15.72 3.66
CA LYS A 285 8.27 16.95 4.48
C LYS A 285 6.83 17.31 4.87
N GLU A 286 5.86 16.82 4.10
CA GLU A 286 4.43 17.09 4.30
C GLU A 286 3.68 15.99 5.06
N ARG A 287 4.33 14.87 5.41
CA ARG A 287 3.65 13.77 6.12
C ARG A 287 3.57 14.07 7.61
N ASN A 288 2.33 14.11 8.14
CA ASN A 288 2.09 14.28 9.57
C ASN A 288 1.80 12.96 10.28
N GLY A 289 1.57 11.88 9.55
CA GLY A 289 1.28 10.57 10.13
C GLY A 289 0.74 9.55 9.15
N SER A 290 0.03 8.53 9.66
CA SER A 290 -0.64 7.47 8.88
C SER A 290 -2.05 7.22 9.39
N LEU A 291 -2.98 6.96 8.46
CA LEU A 291 -4.30 6.42 8.71
C LEU A 291 -4.25 4.91 8.54
N GLY A 292 -4.36 4.17 9.64
CA GLY A 292 -4.16 2.72 9.64
C GLY A 292 -5.44 1.89 9.50
N SER A 293 -5.24 0.58 9.47
CA SER A 293 -6.29 -0.40 9.15
C SER A 293 -7.39 -0.47 10.21
N GLU A 294 -7.11 -0.13 11.48
CA GLU A 294 -8.16 -0.11 12.51
C GLU A 294 -9.24 0.93 12.16
N ILE A 295 -8.89 2.07 11.56
CA ILE A 295 -9.87 3.03 11.03
C ILE A 295 -10.43 2.57 9.69
N LEU A 296 -9.58 2.12 8.75
CA LEU A 296 -10.03 1.73 7.42
C LEU A 296 -11.08 0.60 7.46
N LYS A 297 -10.95 -0.37 8.37
CA LYS A 297 -11.90 -1.48 8.50
C LYS A 297 -13.31 -1.07 8.94
N ARG A 298 -13.50 0.16 9.45
CA ARG A 298 -14.81 0.73 9.80
C ARG A 298 -15.62 1.14 8.58
N PHE A 299 -15.00 1.05 7.40
CA PHE A 299 -15.60 1.45 6.13
C PHE A 299 -15.54 0.33 5.09
N THR A 300 -16.45 0.41 4.13
CA THR A 300 -16.16 -0.10 2.80
C THR A 300 -15.35 0.99 2.11
N VAL A 301 -14.14 0.64 1.69
CA VAL A 301 -13.16 1.57 1.14
C VAL A 301 -13.09 1.41 -0.37
N TRP A 302 -13.13 2.51 -1.13
CA TRP A 302 -12.79 2.54 -2.55
C TRP A 302 -11.58 3.45 -2.73
N ILE A 303 -10.55 2.93 -3.36
CA ILE A 303 -9.36 3.68 -3.74
C ILE A 303 -9.26 3.63 -5.25
N ASP A 304 -9.40 4.77 -5.90
CA ASP A 304 -9.20 4.93 -7.34
C ASP A 304 -7.91 5.69 -7.57
N TYR A 305 -6.81 4.95 -7.72
CA TYR A 305 -5.49 5.55 -7.92
C TYR A 305 -5.41 6.37 -9.21
N PRO A 306 -5.85 5.86 -10.37
CA PRO A 306 -5.82 6.63 -11.61
C PRO A 306 -6.61 7.95 -11.54
N ASN A 307 -7.75 7.97 -10.84
CA ASN A 307 -8.56 9.18 -10.66
C ASN A 307 -8.24 9.95 -9.37
N LYS A 308 -7.32 9.43 -8.54
CA LYS A 308 -6.86 10.04 -7.28
C LYS A 308 -7.99 10.35 -6.30
N VAL A 309 -8.86 9.37 -6.07
CA VAL A 309 -10.02 9.49 -5.19
C VAL A 309 -10.07 8.36 -4.17
N LEU A 310 -10.24 8.72 -2.89
CA LEU A 310 -10.67 7.83 -1.82
C LEU A 310 -12.14 8.06 -1.54
N MET A 311 -12.95 7.00 -1.53
CA MET A 311 -14.33 7.06 -1.11
C MET A 311 -14.56 6.09 0.06
N LEU A 312 -15.15 6.59 1.12
CA LEU A 312 -15.43 5.86 2.34
C LEU A 312 -16.95 5.76 2.55
N LYS A 313 -17.44 4.56 2.81
CA LYS A 313 -18.82 4.31 3.20
C LYS A 313 -18.83 3.56 4.52
N LYS A 314 -19.51 4.10 5.54
CA LYS A 314 -19.67 3.41 6.83
C LYS A 314 -20.17 1.97 6.63
N ASN A 315 -19.60 1.05 7.36
CA ASN A 315 -20.06 -0.34 7.46
C ASN A 315 -20.47 -0.67 8.91
N SER A 316 -20.76 -1.93 9.21
CA SER A 316 -21.20 -2.35 10.55
C SER A 316 -20.14 -2.21 11.65
N ASN A 317 -18.87 -1.97 11.30
CA ASN A 317 -17.77 -1.73 12.26
C ASN A 317 -17.58 -0.25 12.60
N PHE A 318 -18.42 0.64 12.11
CA PHE A 318 -18.28 2.10 12.30
C PHE A 318 -18.76 2.56 13.67
N SER A 319 -18.92 1.80 14.62
CA SER A 319 -19.34 2.23 15.98
C SER A 319 -18.20 2.96 16.72
#